data_72f0aedbfbbd4fb8bf68984665090075
#
_entry.id   72f0aedbfbbd4fb8bf68984665090075
#
_cell.length_a   1.000
_cell.length_b   1.000
_cell.length_c   1.000
_cell.angle_alpha   90.00
_cell.angle_beta   90.00
_cell.angle_gamma   90.00
#
_symmetry.space_group_name_H-M   'P 1'
#
loop_
_entity.id
_entity.type
_entity.pdbx_description
1 polymer ?
#
loop_
_entity_poly.entity_id
_entity_poly.type
_entity_poly.pdbx_seq_one_letter_code
_entity_poly.pdbx_strand_id
1 'polypeptide(L)'
;MRPILATFLTLLVTAGAVAATAAPAVRRSQLTVYAASSLTDAFPKLDPSQRYSFGGSNALAAQITLGAPADVFASANTTLPAQLYAKGLCSKPVVFTRNRLVIVVPKANPANIRGIYDLTKKGIKLDIAGPGVPVGSYTLQVLENMNLTNAVLANVVSKETDVREVLAKVALGEADAGFVYSTDAKTVPGKVLALKVPAWAQPKVQYGACVVSRSANKAAAQAFINKLVSKAGQRILISYGFLPRVKPKAP
;
A
#
# COMPACT_ATOMS: atom_id res chain seq x y z
N MET A 1 -39.03 -93.43 9.36
CA MET A 1 -38.95 -92.22 8.53
C MET A 1 -38.55 -91.05 9.45
N ARG A 2 -37.32 -90.55 9.26
CA ARG A 2 -36.77 -89.47 10.08
C ARG A 2 -36.73 -88.20 9.19
N PRO A 3 -37.19 -87.04 9.69
CA PRO A 3 -37.00 -85.79 8.95
C PRO A 3 -35.59 -85.16 9.22
N ILE A 4 -34.96 -84.72 8.18
CA ILE A 4 -33.67 -84.00 8.16
C ILE A 4 -33.93 -82.52 8.51
N LEU A 5 -33.33 -82.05 9.61
CA LEU A 5 -33.37 -80.65 10.02
C LEU A 5 -32.23 -79.88 9.26
N ALA A 6 -32.56 -78.96 8.35
CA ALA A 6 -31.63 -78.08 7.69
C ALA A 6 -31.41 -76.82 8.51
N THR A 7 -30.21 -76.64 9.04
CA THR A 7 -29.82 -75.44 9.80
C THR A 7 -29.33 -74.40 8.84
N PHE A 8 -30.05 -73.25 8.64
CA PHE A 8 -29.59 -72.08 7.89
C PHE A 8 -28.71 -71.21 8.81
N LEU A 9 -27.43 -71.12 8.45
CA LEU A 9 -26.45 -70.24 9.07
C LEU A 9 -26.54 -68.82 8.40
N THR A 10 -27.13 -67.84 9.11
CA THR A 10 -27.25 -66.47 8.62
C THR A 10 -25.95 -65.70 8.92
N LEU A 11 -25.20 -65.36 7.90
CA LEU A 11 -23.98 -64.59 8.01
C LEU A 11 -24.33 -63.08 8.12
N LEU A 12 -24.13 -62.48 9.27
CA LEU A 12 -24.36 -61.05 9.54
C LEU A 12 -23.12 -60.25 9.08
N VAL A 13 -23.19 -59.59 7.95
CA VAL A 13 -22.11 -58.66 7.48
C VAL A 13 -22.36 -57.32 8.15
N THR A 14 -21.56 -56.96 9.14
CA THR A 14 -21.54 -55.61 9.73
C THR A 14 -20.69 -54.70 8.85
N ALA A 15 -21.33 -53.81 8.05
CA ALA A 15 -20.68 -52.72 7.34
C ALA A 15 -20.25 -51.64 8.34
N GLY A 16 -18.96 -51.59 8.66
CA GLY A 16 -18.37 -50.54 9.47
C GLY A 16 -18.34 -49.23 8.67
N ALA A 17 -19.18 -48.28 9.03
CA ALA A 17 -19.14 -46.92 8.49
C ALA A 17 -17.89 -46.17 9.03
N VAL A 18 -16.89 -46.01 8.22
CA VAL A 18 -15.74 -45.13 8.50
C VAL A 18 -16.24 -43.69 8.42
N ALA A 19 -16.53 -43.06 9.53
CA ALA A 19 -16.82 -41.65 9.60
C ALA A 19 -15.52 -40.88 9.28
N ALA A 20 -15.40 -40.34 8.08
CA ALA A 20 -14.34 -39.41 7.71
C ALA A 20 -14.56 -38.12 8.52
N THR A 21 -13.77 -37.91 9.56
CA THR A 21 -13.72 -36.67 10.30
C THR A 21 -13.09 -35.61 9.39
N ALA A 22 -13.93 -34.78 8.71
CA ALA A 22 -13.49 -33.62 8.01
C ALA A 22 -12.76 -32.69 8.99
N ALA A 23 -11.46 -32.50 8.81
CA ALA A 23 -10.71 -31.52 9.58
C ALA A 23 -11.39 -30.16 9.45
N PRO A 24 -11.58 -29.39 10.54
CA PRO A 24 -12.20 -28.08 10.44
C PRO A 24 -11.36 -27.21 9.50
N ALA A 25 -12.00 -26.70 8.45
CA ALA A 25 -11.38 -25.73 7.57
C ALA A 25 -10.96 -24.53 8.42
N VAL A 26 -9.65 -24.32 8.55
CA VAL A 26 -9.09 -23.15 9.24
C VAL A 26 -9.64 -21.93 8.53
N ARG A 27 -10.67 -21.29 9.09
CA ARG A 27 -11.17 -20.00 8.61
C ARG A 27 -10.00 -19.03 8.72
N ARG A 28 -9.42 -18.67 7.59
CA ARG A 28 -8.44 -17.59 7.56
C ARG A 28 -9.13 -16.33 8.08
N SER A 29 -8.68 -15.83 9.22
CA SER A 29 -9.22 -14.59 9.78
C SER A 29 -8.99 -13.47 8.79
N GLN A 30 -10.06 -12.75 8.43
CA GLN A 30 -9.99 -11.57 7.58
C GLN A 30 -9.27 -10.47 8.35
N LEU A 31 -8.14 -10.00 7.81
CA LEU A 31 -7.37 -8.91 8.40
C LEU A 31 -7.95 -7.55 8.04
N THR A 32 -7.85 -6.61 8.96
CA THR A 32 -8.01 -5.18 8.69
C THR A 32 -6.63 -4.57 8.41
N VAL A 33 -6.38 -4.22 7.15
CA VAL A 33 -5.10 -3.69 6.67
C VAL A 33 -5.23 -2.19 6.42
N TYR A 34 -4.54 -1.38 7.23
CA TYR A 34 -4.41 0.06 7.02
C TYR A 34 -3.24 0.31 6.08
N ALA A 35 -3.51 0.86 4.90
CA ALA A 35 -2.53 0.99 3.83
C ALA A 35 -2.54 2.37 3.19
N ALA A 36 -1.37 2.86 2.80
CA ALA A 36 -1.24 4.11 2.04
C ALA A 36 -2.13 4.10 0.79
N SER A 37 -2.75 5.23 0.47
CA SER A 37 -3.67 5.39 -0.67
C SER A 37 -3.06 4.96 -2.01
N SER A 38 -1.75 5.10 -2.20
CA SER A 38 -1.02 4.61 -3.38
C SER A 38 -1.02 3.08 -3.55
N LEU A 39 -1.45 2.32 -2.53
CA LEU A 39 -1.53 0.84 -2.56
C LEU A 39 -2.92 0.33 -2.95
N THR A 40 -3.89 1.22 -3.18
CA THR A 40 -5.32 0.89 -3.40
C THR A 40 -5.53 -0.14 -4.50
N ASP A 41 -4.78 -0.08 -5.60
CA ASP A 41 -4.97 -1.00 -6.72
C ASP A 41 -4.19 -2.32 -6.55
N ALA A 42 -3.00 -2.25 -5.93
CA ALA A 42 -2.10 -3.39 -5.83
C ALA A 42 -2.47 -4.37 -4.71
N PHE A 43 -2.92 -3.87 -3.55
CA PHE A 43 -3.18 -4.70 -2.38
C PHE A 43 -4.39 -5.63 -2.52
N PRO A 44 -5.55 -5.19 -3.03
CA PRO A 44 -6.67 -6.11 -3.30
C PRO A 44 -6.31 -7.19 -4.33
N LYS A 45 -5.42 -6.88 -5.28
CA LYS A 45 -4.92 -7.88 -6.24
C LYS A 45 -3.96 -8.88 -5.59
N LEU A 46 -3.19 -8.44 -4.60
CA LEU A 46 -2.29 -9.31 -3.84
C LEU A 46 -3.06 -10.25 -2.91
N ASP A 47 -4.10 -9.74 -2.25
CA ASP A 47 -4.95 -10.53 -1.35
C ASP A 47 -6.37 -9.98 -1.29
N PRO A 48 -7.31 -10.46 -2.12
CA PRO A 48 -8.67 -9.96 -2.17
C PRO A 48 -9.52 -10.36 -0.94
N SER A 49 -9.02 -11.26 -0.08
CA SER A 49 -9.75 -11.74 1.09
C SER A 49 -9.68 -10.80 2.30
N GLN A 50 -8.81 -9.79 2.26
CA GLN A 50 -8.60 -8.87 3.37
C GLN A 50 -9.50 -7.63 3.29
N ARG A 51 -9.74 -6.99 4.43
CA ARG A 51 -10.40 -5.69 4.50
C ARG A 51 -9.33 -4.60 4.47
N TYR A 52 -9.48 -3.66 3.57
CA TYR A 52 -8.54 -2.54 3.41
C TYR A 52 -9.16 -1.22 3.84
N SER A 53 -8.37 -0.41 4.56
CA SER A 53 -8.62 1.02 4.80
C SER A 53 -7.47 1.79 4.17
N PHE A 54 -7.76 2.51 3.09
CA PHE A 54 -6.77 3.31 2.36
C PHE A 54 -6.86 4.78 2.74
N GLY A 55 -5.71 5.45 2.82
CA GLY A 55 -5.64 6.88 3.13
C GLY A 55 -4.22 7.38 3.29
N GLY A 56 -4.06 8.61 3.72
CA GLY A 56 -2.76 9.17 4.07
C GLY A 56 -2.11 8.38 5.21
N SER A 57 -0.87 7.95 5.02
CA SER A 57 -0.19 7.11 6.02
C SER A 57 -0.09 7.77 7.39
N ASN A 58 0.03 9.12 7.44
CA ASN A 58 0.04 9.88 8.68
C ASN A 58 -1.30 9.80 9.43
N ALA A 59 -2.42 9.94 8.73
CA ALA A 59 -3.76 9.82 9.30
C ALA A 59 -4.01 8.40 9.82
N LEU A 60 -3.64 7.37 9.05
CA LEU A 60 -3.75 5.97 9.46
C LEU A 60 -2.87 5.66 10.69
N ALA A 61 -1.64 6.19 10.75
CA ALA A 61 -0.78 6.05 11.91
C ALA A 61 -1.35 6.72 13.16
N ALA A 62 -1.97 7.90 13.00
CA ALA A 62 -2.68 8.58 14.09
C ALA A 62 -3.86 7.75 14.60
N GLN A 63 -4.67 7.18 13.71
CA GLN A 63 -5.78 6.29 14.07
C GLN A 63 -5.29 5.07 14.86
N ILE A 64 -4.18 4.43 14.44
CA ILE A 64 -3.57 3.32 15.19
C ILE A 64 -3.11 3.77 16.57
N THR A 65 -2.51 4.96 16.68
CA THR A 65 -2.09 5.54 17.96
C THR A 65 -3.29 5.75 18.90
N LEU A 66 -4.44 6.15 18.36
CA LEU A 66 -5.70 6.30 19.08
C LEU A 66 -6.44 4.97 19.34
N GLY A 67 -5.89 3.84 18.90
CA GLY A 67 -6.43 2.53 19.20
C GLY A 67 -7.34 1.91 18.12
N ALA A 68 -7.32 2.44 16.90
CA ALA A 68 -8.09 1.85 15.80
C ALA A 68 -7.73 0.36 15.58
N PRO A 69 -8.72 -0.50 15.25
CA PRO A 69 -8.56 -1.95 15.18
C PRO A 69 -7.93 -2.36 13.83
N ALA A 70 -6.65 -2.06 13.64
CA ALA A 70 -5.87 -2.52 12.50
C ALA A 70 -5.04 -3.75 12.87
N ASP A 71 -4.86 -4.67 11.94
CA ASP A 71 -3.97 -5.83 12.07
C ASP A 71 -2.60 -5.55 11.44
N VAL A 72 -2.59 -4.87 10.28
CA VAL A 72 -1.38 -4.51 9.54
C VAL A 72 -1.42 -3.02 9.23
N PHE A 73 -0.26 -2.37 9.36
CA PHE A 73 -0.04 -1.02 8.86
C PHE A 73 1.01 -1.05 7.74
N ALA A 74 0.66 -0.50 6.56
CA ALA A 74 1.51 -0.41 5.37
C ALA A 74 1.60 1.04 4.90
N SER A 75 2.71 1.69 5.19
CA SER A 75 2.96 3.11 4.96
C SER A 75 3.77 3.36 3.69
N ALA A 76 3.54 4.51 3.04
CA ALA A 76 4.34 5.01 1.92
C ALA A 76 5.69 5.62 2.36
N ASN A 77 6.07 5.51 3.62
CA ASN A 77 7.40 5.79 4.13
C ASN A 77 7.81 4.76 5.18
N THR A 78 9.06 4.83 5.64
CA THR A 78 9.57 3.98 6.74
C THR A 78 9.50 4.67 8.10
N THR A 79 9.36 5.98 8.13
CA THR A 79 9.37 6.80 9.34
C THR A 79 8.17 6.51 10.24
N LEU A 80 6.96 6.50 9.67
CA LEU A 80 5.73 6.28 10.45
C LEU A 80 5.67 4.89 11.09
N PRO A 81 5.95 3.77 10.38
CA PRO A 81 6.04 2.48 11.03
C PRO A 81 7.14 2.41 12.10
N ALA A 82 8.29 3.07 11.89
CA ALA A 82 9.35 3.14 12.89
C ALA A 82 8.91 3.91 14.15
N GLN A 83 8.16 5.00 14.00
CA GLN A 83 7.60 5.75 15.11
C GLN A 83 6.57 4.92 15.91
N LEU A 84 5.70 4.17 15.23
CA LEU A 84 4.76 3.25 15.90
C LEU A 84 5.50 2.13 16.63
N TYR A 85 6.57 1.60 16.04
CA TYR A 85 7.41 0.60 16.68
C TYR A 85 8.09 1.15 17.94
N ALA A 86 8.67 2.34 17.88
CA ALA A 86 9.28 2.99 19.03
C ALA A 86 8.30 3.24 20.19
N LYS A 87 7.01 3.41 19.87
CA LYS A 87 5.92 3.54 20.86
C LYS A 87 5.35 2.18 21.31
N GLY A 88 5.89 1.04 20.86
CA GLY A 88 5.37 -0.29 21.17
C GLY A 88 4.04 -0.63 20.50
N LEU A 89 3.61 0.18 19.52
CA LEU A 89 2.29 0.04 18.85
C LEU A 89 2.33 -0.88 17.64
N CYS A 90 3.51 -1.26 17.15
CA CYS A 90 3.64 -2.28 16.11
C CYS A 90 4.97 -3.06 16.23
N SER A 91 5.05 -4.17 15.49
CA SER A 91 6.27 -4.97 15.35
C SER A 91 7.37 -4.19 14.62
N LYS A 92 8.63 -4.68 14.67
CA LYS A 92 9.73 -4.12 13.88
C LYS A 92 9.32 -4.04 12.40
N PRO A 93 9.42 -2.85 11.77
CA PRO A 93 8.96 -2.66 10.40
C PRO A 93 9.82 -3.39 9.37
N VAL A 94 9.17 -3.80 8.28
CA VAL A 94 9.82 -4.41 7.11
C VAL A 94 9.65 -3.50 5.92
N VAL A 95 10.75 -3.16 5.22
CA VAL A 95 10.69 -2.47 3.93
C VAL A 95 10.24 -3.48 2.87
N PHE A 96 9.09 -3.24 2.24
CA PHE A 96 8.51 -4.21 1.31
C PHE A 96 8.52 -3.77 -0.16
N THR A 97 8.62 -2.46 -0.46
CA THR A 97 8.72 -1.96 -1.84
C THR A 97 9.31 -0.55 -1.88
N ARG A 98 9.51 -0.01 -3.08
CA ARG A 98 10.00 1.35 -3.33
C ARG A 98 9.18 2.01 -4.44
N ASN A 99 9.32 3.34 -4.56
CA ASN A 99 8.65 4.10 -5.60
C ASN A 99 9.56 5.26 -6.09
N ARG A 100 9.02 6.12 -6.95
CA ARG A 100 9.63 7.37 -7.43
C ARG A 100 8.58 8.46 -7.43
N LEU A 101 9.00 9.70 -7.20
CA LEU A 101 8.15 10.84 -7.45
C LEU A 101 8.17 11.21 -8.93
N VAL A 102 7.01 11.67 -9.37
CA VAL A 102 6.82 12.35 -10.66
C VAL A 102 5.99 13.60 -10.45
N ILE A 103 6.10 14.55 -11.35
CA ILE A 103 5.17 15.66 -11.45
C ILE A 103 4.07 15.21 -12.41
N VAL A 104 2.81 15.37 -12.04
CA VAL A 104 1.68 15.18 -12.95
C VAL A 104 1.12 16.54 -13.34
N VAL A 105 0.71 16.63 -14.61
CA VAL A 105 -0.02 17.76 -15.18
C VAL A 105 -1.26 17.22 -15.90
N PRO A 106 -2.34 17.99 -16.07
CA PRO A 106 -3.47 17.58 -16.89
C PRO A 106 -3.02 17.14 -18.30
N LYS A 107 -3.73 16.22 -18.92
CA LYS A 107 -3.36 15.72 -20.26
C LYS A 107 -3.21 16.82 -21.30
N ALA A 108 -4.06 17.84 -21.27
CA ALA A 108 -3.99 18.99 -22.16
C ALA A 108 -2.84 19.96 -21.82
N ASN A 109 -2.33 19.91 -20.58
CA ASN A 109 -1.24 20.75 -20.08
C ASN A 109 -1.38 22.24 -20.45
N PRO A 110 -2.47 22.92 -20.09
CA PRO A 110 -2.73 24.30 -20.51
C PRO A 110 -1.68 25.29 -20.01
N ALA A 111 -1.05 25.01 -18.86
CA ALA A 111 0.03 25.81 -18.29
C ALA A 111 1.41 25.56 -18.96
N ASN A 112 1.48 24.67 -19.97
CA ASN A 112 2.70 24.33 -20.72
C ASN A 112 3.91 24.00 -19.82
N ILE A 113 3.67 23.21 -18.75
CA ILE A 113 4.68 22.76 -17.81
C ILE A 113 5.43 21.59 -18.43
N ARG A 114 6.75 21.69 -18.58
CA ARG A 114 7.63 20.67 -19.19
C ARG A 114 8.58 20.02 -18.18
N GLY A 115 8.70 20.60 -16.99
CA GLY A 115 9.58 20.09 -15.93
C GLY A 115 9.45 20.88 -14.65
N ILE A 116 10.24 20.48 -13.66
CA ILE A 116 10.15 21.03 -12.30
C ILE A 116 10.46 22.54 -12.23
N TYR A 117 11.34 23.04 -13.10
CA TYR A 117 11.67 24.47 -13.14
C TYR A 117 10.49 25.35 -13.57
N ASP A 118 9.56 24.80 -14.37
CA ASP A 118 8.37 25.54 -14.77
C ASP A 118 7.41 25.79 -13.60
N LEU A 119 7.51 24.98 -12.53
CA LEU A 119 6.71 25.15 -11.31
C LEU A 119 7.07 26.42 -10.53
N THR A 120 8.19 27.09 -10.85
CA THR A 120 8.58 28.38 -10.25
C THR A 120 7.93 29.58 -10.91
N LYS A 121 7.28 29.38 -12.07
CA LYS A 121 6.61 30.47 -12.81
C LYS A 121 5.41 30.97 -12.02
N LYS A 122 5.28 32.29 -11.92
CA LYS A 122 4.15 32.93 -11.24
C LYS A 122 2.81 32.53 -11.88
N GLY A 123 1.82 32.23 -11.05
CA GLY A 123 0.47 31.91 -11.49
C GLY A 123 0.19 30.44 -11.75
N ILE A 124 1.20 29.56 -11.64
CA ILE A 124 0.98 28.10 -11.65
C ILE A 124 0.17 27.72 -10.41
N LYS A 125 -0.90 26.94 -10.60
CA LYS A 125 -1.68 26.35 -9.51
C LYS A 125 -1.09 24.98 -9.16
N LEU A 126 -0.25 24.94 -8.14
CA LEU A 126 0.37 23.70 -7.68
C LEU A 126 -0.44 23.08 -6.54
N ASP A 127 -0.78 21.79 -6.66
CA ASP A 127 -1.35 21.00 -5.59
C ASP A 127 -0.31 20.02 -5.04
N ILE A 128 -0.19 19.93 -3.72
CA ILE A 128 0.73 19.01 -3.04
C ILE A 128 0.02 18.33 -1.88
N ALA A 129 0.55 17.21 -1.41
CA ALA A 129 0.10 16.66 -0.15
C ALA A 129 0.63 17.47 1.04
N GLY A 130 -0.16 17.55 2.09
CA GLY A 130 0.11 18.34 3.28
C GLY A 130 1.29 17.83 4.12
N PRO A 131 1.66 18.59 5.17
CA PRO A 131 2.72 18.21 6.10
C PRO A 131 2.43 16.86 6.76
N GLY A 132 3.48 16.02 6.89
CA GLY A 132 3.38 14.68 7.49
C GLY A 132 2.86 13.60 6.55
N VAL A 133 2.20 13.95 5.45
CA VAL A 133 1.86 12.99 4.38
C VAL A 133 3.15 12.55 3.68
N PRO A 134 3.40 11.23 3.49
CA PRO A 134 4.68 10.78 2.93
C PRO A 134 5.07 11.43 1.61
N VAL A 135 4.16 11.52 0.63
CA VAL A 135 4.46 12.15 -0.66
C VAL A 135 4.76 13.65 -0.52
N GLY A 136 4.09 14.36 0.39
CA GLY A 136 4.37 15.76 0.71
C GLY A 136 5.79 15.94 1.27
N SER A 137 6.17 15.08 2.23
CA SER A 137 7.53 15.09 2.79
C SER A 137 8.60 14.79 1.73
N TYR A 138 8.34 13.85 0.82
CA TYR A 138 9.24 13.56 -0.29
C TYR A 138 9.27 14.69 -1.33
N THR A 139 8.16 15.38 -1.55
CA THR A 139 8.10 16.58 -2.40
C THR A 139 9.03 17.67 -1.87
N LEU A 140 8.97 17.95 -0.56
CA LEU A 140 9.88 18.91 0.07
C LEU A 140 11.35 18.52 -0.11
N GLN A 141 11.70 17.23 0.09
CA GLN A 141 13.08 16.75 -0.14
C GLN A 141 13.55 16.98 -1.59
N VAL A 142 12.66 16.74 -2.59
CA VAL A 142 12.99 17.06 -3.99
C VAL A 142 13.28 18.54 -4.17
N LEU A 143 12.43 19.41 -3.65
CA LEU A 143 12.55 20.85 -3.78
C LEU A 143 13.79 21.39 -3.05
N GLU A 144 14.09 20.85 -1.87
CA GLU A 144 15.31 21.15 -1.10
C GLU A 144 16.56 20.73 -1.86
N ASN A 145 16.62 19.50 -2.37
CA ASN A 145 17.74 19.01 -3.18
C ASN A 145 18.03 19.88 -4.42
N MET A 146 17.01 20.57 -4.93
CA MET A 146 17.10 21.42 -6.12
C MET A 146 17.19 22.93 -5.80
N ASN A 147 17.18 23.32 -4.52
CA ASN A 147 17.10 24.72 -4.08
C ASN A 147 15.89 25.48 -4.65
N LEU A 148 14.75 24.79 -4.84
CA LEU A 148 13.52 25.35 -5.43
C LEU A 148 12.39 25.54 -4.40
N THR A 149 12.62 25.24 -3.13
CA THR A 149 11.57 25.18 -2.09
C THR A 149 10.71 26.43 -2.07
N ASN A 150 11.29 27.59 -1.86
CA ASN A 150 10.52 28.84 -1.72
C ASN A 150 9.80 29.22 -3.02
N ALA A 151 10.49 29.12 -4.16
CA ALA A 151 9.96 29.51 -5.45
C ALA A 151 8.76 28.63 -5.88
N VAL A 152 8.84 27.32 -5.61
CA VAL A 152 7.77 26.38 -5.97
C VAL A 152 6.63 26.42 -4.95
N LEU A 153 6.93 26.50 -3.64
CA LEU A 153 5.89 26.55 -2.61
C LEU A 153 5.05 27.82 -2.65
N ALA A 154 5.56 28.92 -3.22
CA ALA A 154 4.80 30.15 -3.45
C ALA A 154 3.60 29.95 -4.39
N ASN A 155 3.60 28.90 -5.18
CA ASN A 155 2.55 28.54 -6.13
C ASN A 155 1.56 27.47 -5.60
N VAL A 156 1.73 27.02 -4.35
CA VAL A 156 0.84 26.03 -3.74
C VAL A 156 -0.50 26.63 -3.43
N VAL A 157 -1.55 26.13 -4.06
CA VAL A 157 -2.94 26.57 -3.87
C VAL A 157 -3.74 25.62 -2.99
N SER A 158 -3.31 24.38 -2.86
CA SER A 158 -3.98 23.38 -2.02
C SER A 158 -3.01 22.37 -1.43
N LYS A 159 -3.38 21.79 -0.27
CA LYS A 159 -2.62 20.76 0.44
C LYS A 159 -3.52 19.61 0.82
N GLU A 160 -3.31 18.45 0.22
CA GLU A 160 -4.18 17.29 0.32
C GLU A 160 -3.79 16.34 1.45
N THR A 161 -4.74 15.54 1.88
CA THR A 161 -4.55 14.59 2.98
C THR A 161 -3.87 13.30 2.53
N ASP A 162 -3.87 13.01 1.22
CA ASP A 162 -3.16 11.88 0.61
C ASP A 162 -2.81 12.12 -0.87
N VAL A 163 -2.04 11.20 -1.47
CA VAL A 163 -1.54 11.33 -2.84
C VAL A 163 -2.63 11.17 -3.91
N ARG A 164 -3.71 10.44 -3.62
CA ARG A 164 -4.80 10.24 -4.59
C ARG A 164 -5.67 11.48 -4.74
N GLU A 165 -5.80 12.27 -3.69
CA GLU A 165 -6.46 13.57 -3.75
C GLU A 165 -5.66 14.56 -4.64
N VAL A 166 -4.33 14.62 -4.49
CA VAL A 166 -3.45 15.39 -5.40
C VAL A 166 -3.65 14.94 -6.84
N LEU A 167 -3.60 13.62 -7.11
CA LEU A 167 -3.80 13.08 -8.45
C LEU A 167 -5.16 13.46 -9.03
N ALA A 168 -6.22 13.36 -8.22
CA ALA A 168 -7.59 13.64 -8.64
C ALA A 168 -7.75 15.10 -9.08
N LYS A 169 -7.26 16.06 -8.29
CA LYS A 169 -7.34 17.49 -8.60
C LYS A 169 -6.62 17.84 -9.90
N VAL A 170 -5.42 17.29 -10.11
CA VAL A 170 -4.71 17.49 -11.38
C VAL A 170 -5.43 16.82 -12.55
N ALA A 171 -5.94 15.60 -12.37
CA ALA A 171 -6.67 14.87 -13.41
C ALA A 171 -7.98 15.57 -13.82
N LEU A 172 -8.61 16.32 -12.91
CA LEU A 172 -9.80 17.14 -13.14
C LEU A 172 -9.48 18.54 -13.69
N GLY A 173 -8.20 18.95 -13.72
CA GLY A 173 -7.78 20.27 -14.14
C GLY A 173 -8.01 21.38 -13.13
N GLU A 174 -8.23 21.03 -11.86
CA GLU A 174 -8.37 21.98 -10.74
C GLU A 174 -7.00 22.58 -10.34
N ALA A 175 -5.92 21.83 -10.59
CA ALA A 175 -4.55 22.25 -10.45
C ALA A 175 -3.77 22.04 -11.77
N ASP A 176 -2.79 22.92 -12.02
CA ASP A 176 -1.93 22.83 -13.20
C ASP A 176 -0.87 21.73 -13.05
N ALA A 177 -0.46 21.42 -11.83
CA ALA A 177 0.51 20.37 -11.52
C ALA A 177 0.36 19.85 -10.10
N GLY A 178 0.92 18.65 -9.85
CA GLY A 178 1.05 18.08 -8.52
C GLY A 178 2.17 17.04 -8.45
N PHE A 179 2.64 16.74 -7.23
CA PHE A 179 3.61 15.68 -7.01
C PHE A 179 2.92 14.40 -6.53
N VAL A 180 3.13 13.31 -7.26
CA VAL A 180 2.59 11.99 -6.94
C VAL A 180 3.66 10.91 -7.12
N TYR A 181 3.35 9.67 -6.76
CA TYR A 181 4.24 8.56 -7.13
C TYR A 181 4.01 8.13 -8.58
N SER A 182 5.03 7.54 -9.20
CA SER A 182 4.93 7.04 -10.57
C SER A 182 3.85 5.96 -10.74
N THR A 183 3.51 5.24 -9.68
CA THR A 183 2.40 4.28 -9.66
C THR A 183 1.05 4.94 -9.75
N ASP A 184 0.85 6.09 -9.07
CA ASP A 184 -0.42 6.80 -9.05
C ASP A 184 -0.75 7.38 -10.43
N ALA A 185 0.23 7.99 -11.11
CA ALA A 185 0.04 8.51 -12.46
C ALA A 185 -0.46 7.45 -13.47
N LYS A 186 -0.13 6.17 -13.25
CA LYS A 186 -0.58 5.06 -14.10
C LYS A 186 -2.03 4.65 -13.89
N THR A 187 -2.65 5.04 -12.78
CA THR A 187 -4.03 4.63 -12.46
C THR A 187 -5.10 5.44 -13.18
N VAL A 188 -4.72 6.56 -13.77
CA VAL A 188 -5.60 7.45 -14.55
C VAL A 188 -5.08 7.63 -15.99
N PRO A 189 -5.01 6.55 -16.79
CA PRO A 189 -4.44 6.61 -18.14
C PRO A 189 -5.20 7.63 -19.00
N GLY A 190 -4.46 8.45 -19.73
CA GLY A 190 -5.04 9.45 -20.60
C GLY A 190 -5.59 10.71 -19.90
N LYS A 191 -5.58 10.80 -18.57
CA LYS A 191 -6.03 11.99 -17.83
C LYS A 191 -4.88 12.95 -17.50
N VAL A 192 -3.69 12.40 -17.24
CA VAL A 192 -2.51 13.19 -16.87
C VAL A 192 -1.30 12.83 -17.73
N LEU A 193 -0.32 13.76 -17.80
CA LEU A 193 1.04 13.48 -18.24
C LEU A 193 1.94 13.42 -17.02
N ALA A 194 2.85 12.45 -16.98
CA ALA A 194 3.82 12.30 -15.90
C ALA A 194 5.20 12.84 -16.37
N LEU A 195 5.68 13.88 -15.74
CA LEU A 195 6.98 14.50 -15.99
C LEU A 195 7.99 13.97 -14.97
N LYS A 196 9.22 13.74 -15.42
CA LYS A 196 10.27 13.18 -14.57
C LYS A 196 10.85 14.22 -13.62
N VAL A 197 11.03 13.83 -12.37
CA VAL A 197 11.94 14.52 -11.44
C VAL A 197 13.36 14.03 -11.72
N PRO A 198 14.38 14.89 -11.78
CA PRO A 198 15.76 14.48 -12.01
C PRO A 198 16.22 13.38 -11.05
N ALA A 199 16.97 12.41 -11.55
CA ALA A 199 17.36 11.23 -10.77
C ALA A 199 18.18 11.58 -9.52
N TRP A 200 19.04 12.59 -9.61
CA TRP A 200 19.87 13.07 -8.51
C TRP A 200 19.06 13.77 -7.40
N ALA A 201 17.89 14.35 -7.76
CA ALA A 201 17.00 15.02 -6.80
C ALA A 201 15.98 14.05 -6.16
N GLN A 202 15.84 12.81 -6.68
CA GLN A 202 14.90 11.82 -6.16
C GLN A 202 15.24 11.39 -4.74
N PRO A 203 14.32 11.47 -3.78
CA PRO A 203 14.51 10.90 -2.45
C PRO A 203 14.43 9.37 -2.51
N LYS A 204 14.91 8.71 -1.45
CA LYS A 204 14.78 7.26 -1.29
C LYS A 204 13.34 6.92 -0.83
N VAL A 205 12.42 6.82 -1.78
CA VAL A 205 11.03 6.45 -1.48
C VAL A 205 10.94 4.97 -1.17
N GLN A 206 10.74 4.63 0.11
CA GLN A 206 10.63 3.26 0.61
C GLN A 206 9.33 3.11 1.39
N TYR A 207 8.65 2.00 1.20
CA TYR A 207 7.40 1.64 1.88
C TYR A 207 7.71 0.66 3.00
N GLY A 208 7.19 0.94 4.19
CA GLY A 208 7.35 0.09 5.38
C GLY A 208 6.03 -0.50 5.83
N ALA A 209 6.05 -1.76 6.30
CA ALA A 209 4.91 -2.41 6.90
C ALA A 209 5.25 -3.04 8.25
N CYS A 210 4.27 -3.09 9.16
CA CYS A 210 4.39 -3.74 10.46
C CYS A 210 3.06 -4.37 10.91
N VAL A 211 3.14 -5.36 11.80
CA VAL A 211 1.99 -5.93 12.50
C VAL A 211 1.63 -5.01 13.66
N VAL A 212 0.38 -4.60 13.76
CA VAL A 212 -0.11 -3.74 14.87
C VAL A 212 -0.13 -4.56 16.16
N SER A 213 0.42 -4.02 17.25
CA SER A 213 0.63 -4.75 18.51
C SER A 213 -0.67 -5.23 19.15
N ARG A 214 -1.79 -4.50 18.97
CA ARG A 214 -3.12 -4.84 19.48
C ARG A 214 -3.86 -5.86 18.62
N SER A 215 -3.34 -6.26 17.45
CA SER A 215 -3.96 -7.27 16.59
C SER A 215 -4.15 -8.58 17.34
N ALA A 216 -5.34 -9.13 17.30
CA ALA A 216 -5.63 -10.50 17.73
C ALA A 216 -5.15 -11.53 16.69
N ASN A 217 -4.86 -11.10 15.46
CA ASN A 217 -4.53 -11.95 14.31
C ASN A 217 -3.03 -11.89 13.95
N LYS A 218 -2.12 -11.77 14.93
CA LYS A 218 -0.68 -11.50 14.71
C LYS A 218 -0.02 -12.46 13.72
N ALA A 219 -0.31 -13.76 13.82
CA ALA A 219 0.26 -14.77 12.92
C ALA A 219 -0.19 -14.56 11.45
N ALA A 220 -1.49 -14.29 11.24
CA ALA A 220 -2.03 -14.00 9.92
C ALA A 220 -1.50 -12.66 9.36
N ALA A 221 -1.41 -11.63 10.21
CA ALA A 221 -0.83 -10.34 9.85
C ALA A 221 0.65 -10.46 9.45
N GLN A 222 1.44 -11.27 10.17
CA GLN A 222 2.81 -11.56 9.80
C GLN A 222 2.90 -12.34 8.49
N ALA A 223 1.99 -13.31 8.26
CA ALA A 223 1.91 -14.03 7.00
C ALA A 223 1.59 -13.09 5.81
N PHE A 224 0.73 -12.08 6.01
CA PHE A 224 0.47 -11.04 5.01
C PHE A 224 1.73 -10.22 4.69
N ILE A 225 2.49 -9.79 5.70
CA ILE A 225 3.77 -9.08 5.49
C ILE A 225 4.77 -9.98 4.75
N ASN A 226 4.89 -11.26 5.11
CA ASN A 226 5.73 -12.22 4.42
C ASN A 226 5.32 -12.38 2.94
N LYS A 227 4.00 -12.34 2.66
CA LYS A 227 3.47 -12.35 1.29
C LYS A 227 3.91 -11.12 0.49
N LEU A 228 3.90 -9.91 1.09
CA LEU A 228 4.40 -8.68 0.45
C LEU A 228 5.85 -8.82 -0.02
N VAL A 229 6.71 -9.43 0.78
CA VAL A 229 8.15 -9.57 0.48
C VAL A 229 8.52 -10.83 -0.30
N SER A 230 7.56 -11.72 -0.55
CA SER A 230 7.75 -12.95 -1.33
C SER A 230 7.97 -12.66 -2.82
N LYS A 231 8.51 -13.63 -3.57
CA LYS A 231 8.65 -13.51 -5.03
C LYS A 231 7.31 -13.23 -5.71
N ALA A 232 6.22 -13.86 -5.26
CA ALA A 232 4.88 -13.66 -5.82
C ALA A 232 4.35 -12.25 -5.51
N GLY A 233 4.43 -11.80 -4.25
CA GLY A 233 4.02 -10.46 -3.86
C GLY A 233 4.82 -9.37 -4.58
N GLN A 234 6.13 -9.54 -4.71
CA GLN A 234 6.98 -8.60 -5.45
C GLN A 234 6.61 -8.53 -6.93
N ARG A 235 6.28 -9.65 -7.59
CA ARG A 235 5.80 -9.63 -8.98
C ARG A 235 4.51 -8.80 -9.13
N ILE A 236 3.56 -8.96 -8.21
CA ILE A 236 2.32 -8.16 -8.22
C ILE A 236 2.65 -6.67 -8.02
N LEU A 237 3.44 -6.29 -7.02
CA LEU A 237 3.80 -4.89 -6.80
C LEU A 237 4.50 -4.29 -8.03
N ILE A 238 5.44 -5.02 -8.65
CA ILE A 238 6.16 -4.57 -9.85
C ILE A 238 5.22 -4.40 -11.04
N SER A 239 4.22 -5.27 -11.23
CA SER A 239 3.23 -5.13 -12.32
C SER A 239 2.39 -3.85 -12.19
N TYR A 240 2.20 -3.35 -10.96
CA TYR A 240 1.59 -2.04 -10.70
C TYR A 240 2.57 -0.87 -10.78
N GLY A 241 3.85 -1.13 -11.09
CA GLY A 241 4.86 -0.11 -11.31
C GLY A 241 5.68 0.27 -10.09
N PHE A 242 5.52 -0.42 -8.97
CA PHE A 242 6.42 -0.27 -7.82
C PHE A 242 7.82 -0.78 -8.17
N LEU A 243 8.83 -0.26 -7.49
CA LEU A 243 10.19 -0.71 -7.63
C LEU A 243 10.47 -1.88 -6.68
N PRO A 244 11.31 -2.85 -7.07
CA PRO A 244 11.68 -3.95 -6.21
C PRO A 244 12.24 -3.46 -4.87
N ARG A 245 11.93 -4.18 -3.79
CA ARG A 245 12.58 -3.90 -2.49
C ARG A 245 14.10 -4.10 -2.58
N VAL A 246 14.86 -3.33 -1.83
CA VAL A 246 16.27 -3.65 -1.59
C VAL A 246 16.31 -4.77 -0.57
N LYS A 247 16.96 -5.88 -0.89
CA LYS A 247 17.22 -6.93 0.10
C LYS A 247 18.14 -6.34 1.17
N PRO A 248 17.92 -6.62 2.48
CA PRO A 248 18.93 -6.36 3.48
C PRO A 248 20.23 -7.00 3.02
N LYS A 249 21.36 -6.29 3.16
CA LYS A 249 22.65 -6.96 3.03
C LYS A 249 22.68 -8.08 4.08
N ALA A 250 23.06 -9.27 3.67
CA ALA A 250 23.39 -10.32 4.62
C ALA A 250 24.47 -9.78 5.58
N PRO A 251 24.38 -10.08 6.89
CA PRO A 251 25.42 -9.70 7.85
C PRO A 251 26.76 -10.27 7.47
#